data_658440a65a8043797523f728849d369b
#
_entry.id   658440a65a8043797523f728849d369b
#
_cell.length_a   1.000
_cell.length_b   1.000
_cell.length_c   1.000
_cell.angle_alpha   90.00
_cell.angle_beta   90.00
_cell.angle_gamma   90.00
#
_symmetry.space_group_name_H-M   'P 1'
#
loop_
_entity.id
_entity.type
_entity.pdbx_description
1 polymer ?
#
loop_
_entity_poly.entity_id
_entity_poly.type
_entity_poly.pdbx_seq_one_letter_code
_entity_poly.pdbx_strand_id
1 'polypeptide(L)'
;MGKRRPNILTIAGFDPSGGAGLLADIKTFEAYKTLGMAVCSALTVQNDTQFTKTNWVSLEEIKEQLQILQKRFTFKVVKIGLIESFEVLQQIITYLKEMNPGVKIICDPVLKASAGFVFHSEVAQQTLETVLSDLFLLTPNWEEAQQLSGQEDAKTGAKYLSQFCHVYLKGGHNVENPGKDFLLQKDQKEHALNPKKIGVKAKHGSGCVFSSALAAHIALEYPLLKACVRSKEYVTRFLASNEGKLGYHRI
;
A
#
# COMPACT_ATOMS: atom_id res chain seq x y z
N MET A 1 7.05 19.34 -26.33
CA MET A 1 6.41 18.06 -25.96
C MET A 1 6.41 17.91 -24.46
N GLY A 2 5.25 17.76 -23.80
CA GLY A 2 5.17 17.52 -22.35
C GLY A 2 5.86 16.21 -21.97
N LYS A 3 6.52 16.17 -20.81
CA LYS A 3 7.13 14.93 -20.30
C LYS A 3 6.06 13.84 -20.19
N ARG A 4 6.31 12.65 -20.77
CA ARG A 4 5.40 11.50 -20.69
C ARG A 4 5.25 11.10 -19.21
N ARG A 5 4.00 11.00 -18.73
CA ARG A 5 3.71 10.52 -17.38
C ARG A 5 4.06 9.04 -17.26
N PRO A 6 4.77 8.60 -16.20
CA PRO A 6 5.02 7.18 -16.00
C PRO A 6 3.71 6.43 -15.72
N ASN A 7 3.56 5.25 -16.33
CA ASN A 7 2.47 4.34 -16.04
C ASN A 7 2.68 3.69 -14.68
N ILE A 8 1.62 3.62 -13.89
CA ILE A 8 1.60 2.95 -12.59
C ILE A 8 0.30 2.15 -12.46
N LEU A 9 0.39 0.97 -11.88
CA LEU A 9 -0.76 0.09 -11.67
C LEU A 9 -1.08 -0.03 -10.18
N THR A 10 -2.36 -0.05 -9.84
CA THR A 10 -2.82 -0.55 -8.54
C THR A 10 -3.70 -1.77 -8.72
N ILE A 11 -3.58 -2.73 -7.79
CA ILE A 11 -4.47 -3.88 -7.63
C ILE A 11 -5.04 -3.79 -6.21
N ALA A 12 -6.33 -3.51 -6.08
CA ALA A 12 -6.96 -3.27 -4.77
C ALA A 12 -8.48 -3.41 -4.84
N GLY A 13 -9.13 -3.34 -3.69
CA GLY A 13 -10.59 -3.31 -3.61
C GLY A 13 -11.19 -1.97 -4.04
N PHE A 14 -12.40 -2.02 -4.57
CA PHE A 14 -13.21 -0.85 -4.87
C PHE A 14 -13.96 -0.40 -3.60
N ASP A 15 -13.67 0.82 -3.15
CA ASP A 15 -14.40 1.50 -2.07
C ASP A 15 -15.33 2.57 -2.68
N PRO A 16 -16.67 2.40 -2.60
CA PRO A 16 -17.62 3.33 -3.21
C PRO A 16 -17.58 4.75 -2.63
N SER A 17 -17.08 4.92 -1.39
CA SER A 17 -16.89 6.26 -0.81
C SER A 17 -15.70 7.02 -1.45
N GLY A 18 -14.81 6.30 -2.09
CA GLY A 18 -13.61 6.85 -2.72
C GLY A 18 -12.55 7.35 -1.74
N GLY A 19 -12.66 6.96 -0.46
CA GLY A 19 -11.70 7.32 0.58
C GLY A 19 -10.51 6.37 0.66
N ALA A 20 -10.70 5.11 0.24
CA ALA A 20 -9.68 4.06 0.25
C ALA A 20 -9.64 3.30 -1.09
N GLY A 21 -8.85 2.23 -1.15
CA GLY A 21 -8.79 1.30 -2.27
C GLY A 21 -8.43 1.96 -3.60
N LEU A 22 -8.95 1.38 -4.69
CA LEU A 22 -8.65 1.82 -6.06
C LEU A 22 -8.84 3.32 -6.28
N LEU A 23 -9.95 3.89 -5.78
CA LEU A 23 -10.26 5.29 -6.02
C LEU A 23 -9.31 6.25 -5.32
N ALA A 24 -8.90 5.93 -4.09
CA ALA A 24 -7.88 6.71 -3.37
C ALA A 24 -6.51 6.59 -4.05
N ASP A 25 -6.17 5.39 -4.55
CA ASP A 25 -4.93 5.15 -5.26
C ASP A 25 -4.87 5.99 -6.55
N ILE A 26 -5.90 5.93 -7.39
CA ILE A 26 -5.97 6.69 -8.64
C ILE A 26 -5.94 8.20 -8.40
N LYS A 27 -6.70 8.70 -7.41
CA LYS A 27 -6.64 10.13 -7.02
C LYS A 27 -5.23 10.55 -6.63
N THR A 28 -4.52 9.68 -5.88
CA THR A 28 -3.14 9.94 -5.46
C THR A 28 -2.18 9.91 -6.65
N PHE A 29 -2.31 8.97 -7.57
CA PHE A 29 -1.49 8.88 -8.79
C PHE A 29 -1.66 10.10 -9.68
N GLU A 30 -2.90 10.54 -9.90
CA GLU A 30 -3.18 11.75 -10.69
C GLU A 30 -2.63 13.02 -10.01
N ALA A 31 -2.73 13.11 -8.67
CA ALA A 31 -2.14 14.22 -7.92
C ALA A 31 -0.63 14.32 -8.17
N TYR A 32 0.08 13.21 -8.33
CA TYR A 32 1.51 13.18 -8.67
C TYR A 32 1.83 13.19 -10.17
N LYS A 33 0.83 13.41 -11.03
CA LYS A 33 1.00 13.45 -12.50
C LYS A 33 1.61 12.16 -13.05
N THR A 34 1.33 11.03 -12.43
CA THR A 34 1.53 9.70 -13.01
C THR A 34 0.26 9.28 -13.76
N LEU A 35 0.35 8.30 -14.66
CA LEU A 35 -0.81 7.73 -15.35
C LEU A 35 -1.23 6.47 -14.60
N GLY A 36 -2.22 6.62 -13.71
CA GLY A 36 -2.74 5.53 -12.87
C GLY A 36 -3.68 4.63 -13.65
N MET A 37 -3.48 3.32 -13.53
CA MET A 37 -4.39 2.26 -14.00
C MET A 37 -4.74 1.36 -12.83
N ALA A 38 -5.89 0.69 -12.89
CA ALA A 38 -6.42 -0.08 -11.78
C ALA A 38 -6.95 -1.44 -12.23
N VAL A 39 -6.68 -2.45 -11.39
CA VAL A 39 -7.26 -3.78 -11.45
C VAL A 39 -8.05 -4.01 -10.17
N CYS A 40 -9.32 -4.34 -10.29
CA CYS A 40 -10.20 -4.57 -9.16
C CYS A 40 -9.99 -5.99 -8.59
N SER A 41 -9.70 -6.08 -7.29
CA SER A 41 -9.56 -7.36 -6.56
C SER A 41 -10.78 -7.68 -5.69
N ALA A 42 -11.59 -6.68 -5.37
CA ALA A 42 -12.79 -6.86 -4.55
C ALA A 42 -13.78 -5.71 -4.76
N LEU A 43 -15.07 -6.01 -4.70
CA LEU A 43 -16.13 -5.02 -4.55
C LEU A 43 -16.56 -4.98 -3.09
N THR A 44 -16.36 -3.84 -2.44
CA THR A 44 -16.72 -3.69 -1.03
C THR A 44 -18.02 -2.91 -0.87
N VAL A 45 -18.76 -3.23 0.17
CA VAL A 45 -19.95 -2.48 0.62
C VAL A 45 -19.55 -1.75 1.88
N GLN A 46 -19.08 -0.52 1.73
CA GLN A 46 -18.55 0.30 2.82
C GLN A 46 -18.74 1.80 2.55
N ASN A 47 -18.54 2.57 3.60
CA ASN A 47 -18.34 4.01 3.56
C ASN A 47 -17.16 4.38 4.49
N ASP A 48 -16.98 5.65 4.79
CA ASP A 48 -15.88 6.14 5.63
C ASP A 48 -15.98 5.78 7.12
N THR A 49 -17.10 5.15 7.54
CA THR A 49 -17.38 4.78 8.94
C THR A 49 -17.78 3.32 9.13
N GLN A 50 -18.31 2.69 8.10
CA GLN A 50 -18.88 1.35 8.19
C GLN A 50 -18.38 0.45 7.06
N PHE A 51 -18.12 -0.80 7.39
CA PHE A 51 -17.77 -1.86 6.45
C PHE A 51 -18.75 -3.02 6.66
N THR A 52 -19.45 -3.43 5.61
CA THR A 52 -20.50 -4.43 5.70
C THR A 52 -20.13 -5.74 5.01
N LYS A 53 -19.57 -5.67 3.80
CA LYS A 53 -19.36 -6.85 2.97
C LYS A 53 -18.23 -6.66 1.96
N THR A 54 -17.55 -7.77 1.65
CA THR A 54 -16.61 -7.89 0.53
C THR A 54 -17.09 -8.97 -0.43
N ASN A 55 -17.12 -8.66 -1.72
CA ASN A 55 -17.24 -9.64 -2.80
C ASN A 55 -15.89 -9.69 -3.51
N TRP A 56 -15.19 -10.81 -3.40
CA TRP A 56 -13.90 -11.00 -4.04
C TRP A 56 -14.06 -11.15 -5.55
N VAL A 57 -13.16 -10.57 -6.31
CA VAL A 57 -12.98 -10.81 -7.73
C VAL A 57 -12.06 -12.02 -7.85
N SER A 58 -12.42 -12.99 -8.68
CA SER A 58 -11.63 -14.20 -8.84
C SER A 58 -10.23 -13.91 -9.37
N LEU A 59 -9.27 -14.78 -9.02
CA LEU A 59 -7.90 -14.66 -9.54
C LEU A 59 -7.86 -14.67 -11.07
N GLU A 60 -8.75 -15.42 -11.71
CA GLU A 60 -8.84 -15.48 -13.16
C GLU A 60 -9.27 -14.13 -13.75
N GLU A 61 -10.32 -13.52 -13.22
CA GLU A 61 -10.75 -12.17 -13.63
C GLU A 61 -9.69 -11.10 -13.35
N ILE A 62 -8.93 -11.21 -12.24
CA ILE A 62 -7.79 -10.32 -11.97
C ILE A 62 -6.72 -10.48 -13.07
N LYS A 63 -6.40 -11.72 -13.45
CA LYS A 63 -5.44 -12.00 -14.52
C LYS A 63 -5.91 -11.48 -15.88
N GLU A 64 -7.20 -11.63 -16.20
CA GLU A 64 -7.78 -11.09 -17.45
C GLU A 64 -7.68 -9.57 -17.51
N GLN A 65 -7.99 -8.85 -16.41
CA GLN A 65 -7.80 -7.41 -16.32
C GLN A 65 -6.32 -7.01 -16.53
N LEU A 66 -5.38 -7.76 -15.95
CA LEU A 66 -3.94 -7.56 -16.15
C LEU A 66 -3.54 -7.78 -17.60
N GLN A 67 -3.98 -8.87 -18.21
CA GLN A 67 -3.65 -9.25 -19.59
C GLN A 67 -4.05 -8.17 -20.60
N ILE A 68 -5.26 -7.63 -20.47
CA ILE A 68 -5.73 -6.61 -21.43
C ILE A 68 -4.93 -5.30 -21.29
N LEU A 69 -4.55 -4.92 -20.07
CA LEU A 69 -3.73 -3.73 -19.83
C LEU A 69 -2.32 -3.91 -20.40
N GLN A 70 -1.72 -5.08 -20.21
CA GLN A 70 -0.34 -5.38 -20.61
C GLN A 70 -0.16 -5.46 -22.13
N LYS A 71 -1.21 -5.73 -22.90
CA LYS A 71 -1.16 -5.64 -24.37
C LYS A 71 -0.75 -4.25 -24.86
N ARG A 72 -0.90 -3.23 -24.03
CA ARG A 72 -0.71 -1.84 -24.41
C ARG A 72 0.22 -1.04 -23.49
N PHE A 73 0.33 -1.42 -22.23
CA PHE A 73 1.04 -0.66 -21.21
C PHE A 73 2.08 -1.51 -20.50
N THR A 74 3.21 -0.90 -20.16
CA THR A 74 4.24 -1.51 -19.32
C THR A 74 4.26 -0.80 -17.98
N PHE A 75 4.31 -1.56 -16.89
CA PHE A 75 4.34 -1.07 -15.53
C PHE A 75 5.69 -1.37 -14.88
N LYS A 76 6.44 -0.32 -14.50
CA LYS A 76 7.66 -0.46 -13.70
C LYS A 76 7.37 -0.56 -12.21
N VAL A 77 6.22 -0.06 -11.77
CA VAL A 77 5.78 -0.04 -10.38
C VAL A 77 4.33 -0.48 -10.31
N VAL A 78 4.05 -1.39 -9.39
CA VAL A 78 2.71 -1.88 -9.07
C VAL A 78 2.49 -1.73 -7.56
N LYS A 79 1.39 -1.09 -7.16
CA LYS A 79 0.90 -1.08 -5.78
C LYS A 79 -0.14 -2.18 -5.62
N ILE A 80 -0.01 -3.01 -4.60
CA ILE A 80 -1.03 -4.00 -4.23
C ILE A 80 -1.58 -3.62 -2.85
N GLY A 81 -2.92 -3.57 -2.74
CA GLY A 81 -3.64 -3.32 -1.49
C GLY A 81 -4.45 -4.55 -1.09
N LEU A 82 -5.77 -4.38 -0.90
CA LEU A 82 -6.67 -5.45 -0.46
C LEU A 82 -6.71 -6.61 -1.48
N ILE A 83 -6.36 -7.81 -1.02
CA ILE A 83 -6.39 -9.09 -1.77
C ILE A 83 -7.04 -10.14 -0.87
N GLU A 84 -7.68 -11.16 -1.45
CA GLU A 84 -8.44 -12.19 -0.76
C GLU A 84 -7.59 -13.03 0.20
N SER A 85 -6.39 -13.46 -0.24
CA SER A 85 -5.47 -14.25 0.58
C SER A 85 -4.01 -14.05 0.15
N PHE A 86 -3.07 -14.53 0.98
CA PHE A 86 -1.64 -14.50 0.63
C PHE A 86 -1.29 -15.48 -0.51
N GLU A 87 -2.04 -16.55 -0.68
CA GLU A 87 -1.91 -17.47 -1.81
C GLU A 87 -2.31 -16.80 -3.12
N VAL A 88 -3.41 -16.04 -3.12
CA VAL A 88 -3.82 -15.23 -4.28
C VAL A 88 -2.80 -14.12 -4.54
N LEU A 89 -2.30 -13.46 -3.49
CA LEU A 89 -1.25 -12.45 -3.61
C LEU A 89 0.02 -13.03 -4.24
N GLN A 90 0.47 -14.20 -3.80
CA GLN A 90 1.63 -14.90 -4.37
C GLN A 90 1.46 -15.17 -5.87
N GLN A 91 0.29 -15.66 -6.28
CA GLN A 91 0.00 -15.95 -7.69
C GLN A 91 -0.03 -14.67 -8.54
N ILE A 92 -0.56 -13.58 -8.01
CA ILE A 92 -0.54 -12.26 -8.68
C ILE A 92 0.90 -11.75 -8.84
N ILE A 93 1.72 -11.85 -7.79
CA ILE A 93 3.12 -11.43 -7.81
C ILE A 93 3.92 -12.24 -8.83
N THR A 94 3.75 -13.57 -8.83
CA THR A 94 4.38 -14.47 -9.81
C THR A 94 4.03 -14.04 -11.22
N TYR A 95 2.75 -13.85 -11.52
CA TYR A 95 2.28 -13.40 -12.82
C TYR A 95 2.87 -12.05 -13.24
N LEU A 96 2.93 -11.06 -12.33
CA LEU A 96 3.52 -9.76 -12.61
C LEU A 96 5.02 -9.84 -12.92
N LYS A 97 5.74 -10.73 -12.24
CA LYS A 97 7.18 -10.92 -12.44
C LYS A 97 7.51 -11.71 -13.71
N GLU A 98 6.69 -12.68 -14.07
CA GLU A 98 6.80 -13.37 -15.37
C GLU A 98 6.71 -12.38 -16.54
N MET A 99 5.84 -11.38 -16.40
CA MET A 99 5.65 -10.37 -17.45
C MET A 99 6.71 -9.27 -17.43
N ASN A 100 7.18 -8.87 -16.27
CA ASN A 100 8.26 -7.91 -16.09
C ASN A 100 9.10 -8.27 -14.85
N PRO A 101 10.20 -9.01 -15.00
CA PRO A 101 11.08 -9.40 -13.90
C PRO A 101 11.62 -8.22 -13.07
N GLY A 102 11.71 -7.03 -13.68
CA GLY A 102 12.17 -5.79 -13.02
C GLY A 102 11.09 -4.97 -12.33
N VAL A 103 9.85 -5.46 -12.28
CA VAL A 103 8.74 -4.71 -11.65
C VAL A 103 8.98 -4.52 -10.16
N LYS A 104 8.80 -3.29 -9.68
CA LYS A 104 8.82 -2.97 -8.25
C LYS A 104 7.42 -3.07 -7.68
N ILE A 105 7.19 -4.06 -6.82
CA ILE A 105 5.90 -4.31 -6.20
C ILE A 105 5.92 -3.72 -4.80
N ILE A 106 4.97 -2.82 -4.52
CA ILE A 106 4.75 -2.21 -3.21
C ILE A 106 3.45 -2.78 -2.66
N CYS A 107 3.52 -3.50 -1.53
CA CYS A 107 2.37 -4.11 -0.89
C CYS A 107 1.98 -3.33 0.37
N ASP A 108 0.73 -2.90 0.42
CA ASP A 108 0.06 -2.43 1.63
C ASP A 108 -0.73 -3.62 2.21
N PRO A 109 -0.27 -4.27 3.28
CA PRO A 109 -0.86 -5.52 3.76
C PRO A 109 -2.14 -5.24 4.54
N VAL A 110 -3.25 -5.00 3.83
CA VAL A 110 -4.54 -4.66 4.44
C VAL A 110 -5.13 -5.91 5.11
N LEU A 111 -4.76 -6.16 6.36
CA LEU A 111 -5.27 -7.30 7.14
C LEU A 111 -6.64 -6.98 7.75
N LYS A 112 -6.94 -5.70 7.98
CA LYS A 112 -8.17 -5.22 8.61
C LYS A 112 -8.62 -3.90 7.98
N ALA A 113 -9.92 -3.74 7.79
CA ALA A 113 -10.49 -2.46 7.37
C ALA A 113 -10.39 -1.42 8.48
N SER A 114 -10.32 -0.14 8.12
CA SER A 114 -10.35 0.97 9.09
C SER A 114 -11.60 0.96 9.99
N ALA A 115 -12.71 0.38 9.50
CA ALA A 115 -13.95 0.19 10.25
C ALA A 115 -13.98 -1.10 11.09
N GLY A 116 -12.85 -1.84 11.22
CA GLY A 116 -12.70 -2.98 12.10
C GLY A 116 -12.96 -4.37 11.51
N PHE A 117 -13.39 -4.49 10.25
CA PHE A 117 -13.60 -5.79 9.60
C PHE A 117 -12.24 -6.47 9.31
N VAL A 118 -12.09 -7.74 9.76
CA VAL A 118 -10.86 -8.53 9.59
C VAL A 118 -10.93 -9.29 8.28
N PHE A 119 -9.92 -9.13 7.42
CA PHE A 119 -9.80 -9.84 6.14
C PHE A 119 -8.95 -11.10 6.26
N HIS A 120 -7.86 -11.04 7.05
CA HIS A 120 -6.91 -12.13 7.22
C HIS A 120 -6.64 -12.35 8.71
N SER A 121 -6.84 -13.58 9.20
CA SER A 121 -6.55 -13.95 10.58
C SER A 121 -5.20 -14.65 10.75
N GLU A 122 -4.83 -15.48 9.79
CA GLU A 122 -3.59 -16.28 9.83
C GLU A 122 -2.96 -16.33 8.44
N VAL A 123 -1.62 -16.39 8.42
CA VAL A 123 -0.82 -16.53 7.20
C VAL A 123 0.21 -17.63 7.45
N ALA A 124 0.28 -18.62 6.55
CA ALA A 124 1.30 -19.63 6.62
C ALA A 124 2.69 -18.99 6.44
N GLN A 125 3.61 -19.24 7.37
CA GLN A 125 4.94 -18.63 7.42
C GLN A 125 5.70 -18.77 6.10
N GLN A 126 5.68 -19.95 5.49
CA GLN A 126 6.36 -20.21 4.22
C GLN A 126 5.79 -19.38 3.07
N THR A 127 4.46 -19.24 2.98
CA THR A 127 3.79 -18.40 1.98
C THR A 127 4.17 -16.94 2.16
N LEU A 128 4.17 -16.45 3.41
CA LEU A 128 4.56 -15.09 3.74
C LEU A 128 5.99 -14.79 3.30
N GLU A 129 6.97 -15.62 3.65
CA GLU A 129 8.38 -15.42 3.31
C GLU A 129 8.60 -15.42 1.78
N THR A 130 7.90 -16.29 1.06
CA THR A 130 7.93 -16.32 -0.41
C THR A 130 7.40 -15.01 -0.99
N VAL A 131 6.22 -14.57 -0.54
CA VAL A 131 5.61 -13.31 -0.95
C VAL A 131 6.55 -12.13 -0.68
N LEU A 132 7.06 -12.02 0.55
CA LEU A 132 7.95 -10.92 0.96
C LEU A 132 9.22 -10.85 0.12
N SER A 133 9.83 -12.01 -0.21
CA SER A 133 11.07 -12.06 -0.98
C SER A 133 10.91 -11.50 -2.40
N ASP A 134 9.70 -11.48 -2.90
CA ASP A 134 9.33 -10.98 -4.22
C ASP A 134 8.88 -9.51 -4.22
N LEU A 135 8.64 -8.92 -3.05
CA LEU A 135 8.28 -7.52 -2.91
C LEU A 135 9.51 -6.60 -3.01
N PHE A 136 9.30 -5.42 -3.57
CA PHE A 136 10.23 -4.31 -3.41
C PHE A 136 10.08 -3.67 -2.03
N LEU A 137 8.82 -3.45 -1.58
CA LEU A 137 8.54 -2.77 -0.33
C LEU A 137 7.21 -3.23 0.27
N LEU A 138 7.20 -3.48 1.57
CA LEU A 138 6.00 -3.70 2.39
C LEU A 138 5.72 -2.45 3.24
N THR A 139 4.45 -2.06 3.40
CA THR A 139 4.06 -0.88 4.19
C THR A 139 3.10 -1.22 5.34
N PRO A 140 3.48 -2.02 6.33
CA PRO A 140 2.62 -2.40 7.43
C PRO A 140 2.41 -1.25 8.42
N ASN A 141 1.25 -1.23 9.08
CA ASN A 141 1.08 -0.49 10.33
C ASN A 141 1.64 -1.32 11.51
N TRP A 142 1.49 -0.80 12.73
CA TRP A 142 2.03 -1.41 13.95
C TRP A 142 1.44 -2.80 14.21
N GLU A 143 0.11 -2.94 14.15
CA GLU A 143 -0.62 -4.20 14.35
C GLU A 143 -0.31 -5.21 13.23
N GLU A 144 -0.27 -4.75 11.99
CA GLU A 144 0.07 -5.58 10.82
C GLU A 144 1.50 -6.15 10.91
N ALA A 145 2.46 -5.35 11.37
CA ALA A 145 3.83 -5.81 11.56
C ALA A 145 3.94 -6.90 12.63
N GLN A 146 3.23 -6.75 13.75
CA GLN A 146 3.15 -7.76 14.80
C GLN A 146 2.50 -9.05 14.27
N GLN A 147 1.34 -8.95 13.63
CA GLN A 147 0.59 -10.09 13.13
C GLN A 147 1.37 -10.87 12.05
N LEU A 148 1.98 -10.18 11.08
CA LEU A 148 2.73 -10.83 10.00
C LEU A 148 4.03 -11.48 10.49
N SER A 149 4.67 -10.93 11.51
CA SER A 149 5.94 -11.45 12.01
C SER A 149 5.80 -12.44 13.17
N GLY A 150 4.64 -12.49 13.81
CA GLY A 150 4.43 -13.22 15.06
C GLY A 150 5.18 -12.63 16.27
N GLN A 151 5.71 -11.40 16.16
CA GLN A 151 6.46 -10.73 17.22
C GLN A 151 5.54 -9.82 18.04
N GLU A 152 5.73 -9.77 19.35
CA GLU A 152 4.97 -8.88 20.24
C GLU A 152 5.30 -7.40 20.00
N ASP A 153 6.58 -7.08 19.72
CA ASP A 153 6.99 -5.72 19.39
C ASP A 153 6.99 -5.48 17.88
N ALA A 154 6.23 -4.50 17.44
CA ALA A 154 6.07 -4.18 16.01
C ALA A 154 7.37 -3.77 15.32
N LYS A 155 8.29 -3.10 16.02
CA LYS A 155 9.59 -2.71 15.45
C LYS A 155 10.49 -3.92 15.26
N THR A 156 10.51 -4.85 16.22
CA THR A 156 11.18 -6.14 16.11
C THR A 156 10.58 -6.96 14.97
N GLY A 157 9.24 -6.96 14.85
CA GLY A 157 8.54 -7.58 13.74
C GLY A 157 8.93 -6.98 12.39
N ALA A 158 8.92 -5.66 12.27
CA ALA A 158 9.34 -4.99 11.05
C ALA A 158 10.81 -5.29 10.69
N LYS A 159 11.69 -5.42 11.68
CA LYS A 159 13.08 -5.82 11.47
C LYS A 159 13.19 -7.25 10.94
N TYR A 160 12.39 -8.18 11.47
CA TYR A 160 12.30 -9.53 10.93
C TYR A 160 11.85 -9.53 9.46
N LEU A 161 10.73 -8.84 9.15
CA LEU A 161 10.20 -8.73 7.79
C LEU A 161 11.18 -8.06 6.82
N SER A 162 12.03 -7.15 7.32
CA SER A 162 13.02 -6.44 6.50
C SER A 162 14.19 -7.31 6.01
N GLN A 163 14.31 -8.54 6.48
CA GLN A 163 15.25 -9.52 5.94
C GLN A 163 14.87 -9.96 4.51
N PHE A 164 13.58 -9.90 4.17
CA PHE A 164 13.04 -10.34 2.88
C PHE A 164 12.87 -9.20 1.88
N CYS A 165 12.37 -8.03 2.29
CA CYS A 165 12.14 -6.86 1.44
C CYS A 165 12.37 -5.56 2.22
N HIS A 166 12.30 -4.39 1.57
CA HIS A 166 12.23 -3.14 2.34
C HIS A 166 10.92 -3.07 3.12
N VAL A 167 10.93 -2.50 4.32
CA VAL A 167 9.73 -2.33 5.16
C VAL A 167 9.60 -0.87 5.58
N TYR A 168 8.41 -0.30 5.35
CA TYR A 168 8.05 0.99 5.91
C TYR A 168 6.99 0.81 6.99
N LEU A 169 7.39 0.82 8.26
CA LEU A 169 6.52 0.70 9.42
C LEU A 169 5.80 2.02 9.69
N LYS A 170 4.47 2.04 9.47
CA LYS A 170 3.61 3.21 9.67
C LYS A 170 3.35 3.45 11.17
N GLY A 171 3.74 4.58 11.71
CA GLY A 171 3.64 4.91 13.15
C GLY A 171 2.32 5.53 13.60
N GLY A 172 1.26 5.49 12.79
CA GLY A 172 -0.04 6.04 13.17
C GLY A 172 -0.68 5.38 14.39
N HIS A 173 -0.36 4.10 14.67
CA HIS A 173 -0.79 3.32 15.82
C HIS A 173 0.31 3.16 16.89
N ASN A 174 1.42 3.87 16.77
CA ASN A 174 2.45 3.88 17.80
C ASN A 174 2.00 4.75 18.99
N VAL A 175 1.70 4.12 20.11
CA VAL A 175 1.19 4.78 21.32
C VAL A 175 2.26 5.66 21.98
N GLU A 176 3.52 5.23 21.98
CA GLU A 176 4.63 5.94 22.64
C GLU A 176 5.07 7.18 21.84
N ASN A 177 5.09 7.05 20.51
CA ASN A 177 5.54 8.11 19.60
C ASN A 177 4.58 8.23 18.40
N PRO A 178 3.37 8.83 18.57
CA PRO A 178 2.36 8.90 17.53
C PRO A 178 2.87 9.56 16.25
N GLY A 179 2.73 8.85 15.14
CA GLY A 179 3.14 9.34 13.83
C GLY A 179 4.64 9.23 13.53
N LYS A 180 5.45 8.63 14.40
CA LYS A 180 6.85 8.31 14.09
C LYS A 180 6.92 7.02 13.29
N ASP A 181 7.33 7.11 12.03
CA ASP A 181 7.48 5.97 11.13
C ASP A 181 8.93 5.51 11.07
N PHE A 182 9.14 4.29 10.55
CA PHE A 182 10.48 3.74 10.34
C PHE A 182 10.59 3.13 8.95
N LEU A 183 11.65 3.46 8.24
CA LEU A 183 12.08 2.74 7.04
C LEU A 183 13.20 1.80 7.42
N LEU A 184 12.95 0.50 7.30
CA LEU A 184 13.94 -0.56 7.46
C LEU A 184 14.27 -1.12 6.07
N GLN A 185 15.51 -0.96 5.64
CA GLN A 185 15.94 -1.42 4.33
C GLN A 185 16.49 -2.85 4.41
N LYS A 186 16.36 -3.60 3.33
CA LYS A 186 16.87 -4.99 3.24
C LYS A 186 18.39 -5.07 3.48
N ASP A 187 19.14 -3.98 3.27
CA ASP A 187 20.56 -3.84 3.61
C ASP A 187 20.83 -3.46 5.07
N GLN A 188 19.84 -3.64 5.94
CA GLN A 188 19.84 -3.37 7.38
C GLN A 188 19.96 -1.89 7.78
N LYS A 189 19.89 -0.95 6.85
CA LYS A 189 19.81 0.47 7.20
C LYS A 189 18.43 0.80 7.75
N GLU A 190 18.40 1.54 8.86
CA GLU A 190 17.19 2.02 9.51
C GLU A 190 17.16 3.56 9.48
N HIS A 191 16.00 4.11 9.13
CA HIS A 191 15.75 5.54 9.18
C HIS A 191 14.45 5.82 9.94
N ALA A 192 14.53 6.63 10.99
CA ALA A 192 13.36 7.14 11.69
C ALA A 192 12.83 8.41 11.01
N LEU A 193 11.53 8.46 10.76
CA LEU A 193 10.85 9.59 10.13
C LEU A 193 9.86 10.20 11.13
N ASN A 194 10.25 11.34 11.72
CA ASN A 194 9.40 12.04 12.67
C ASN A 194 8.20 12.72 11.99
N PRO A 195 7.05 12.84 12.68
CA PRO A 195 5.92 13.58 12.16
C PRO A 195 6.24 15.09 12.12
N LYS A 196 5.87 15.77 11.02
CA LYS A 196 5.97 17.24 10.94
C LYS A 196 4.81 17.95 11.63
N LYS A 197 3.70 17.27 11.88
CA LYS A 197 2.50 17.78 12.55
C LYS A 197 1.92 16.68 13.44
N ILE A 198 1.61 17.00 14.67
CA ILE A 198 0.99 16.11 15.67
C ILE A 198 -0.47 16.52 15.83
N GLY A 199 -1.31 15.60 16.30
CA GLY A 199 -2.72 15.88 16.60
C GLY A 199 -3.62 16.00 15.36
N VAL A 200 -3.20 15.43 14.22
CA VAL A 200 -4.07 15.33 13.05
C VAL A 200 -5.06 14.18 13.24
N LYS A 201 -6.33 14.41 12.87
CA LYS A 201 -7.37 13.38 12.96
C LYS A 201 -7.12 12.28 11.91
N ALA A 202 -7.35 11.03 12.31
CA ALA A 202 -7.30 9.91 11.38
C ALA A 202 -8.35 10.06 10.27
N LYS A 203 -8.00 9.67 9.05
CA LYS A 203 -8.90 9.67 7.90
C LYS A 203 -8.97 8.28 7.29
N HIS A 204 -10.16 7.95 6.76
CA HIS A 204 -10.39 6.74 6.01
C HIS A 204 -9.42 6.65 4.83
N GLY A 205 -8.78 5.49 4.67
CA GLY A 205 -7.86 5.21 3.58
C GLY A 205 -6.49 5.90 3.63
N SER A 206 -6.11 6.53 4.75
CA SER A 206 -4.81 7.20 4.88
C SER A 206 -3.61 6.26 4.60
N GLY A 207 -3.72 4.96 4.92
CA GLY A 207 -2.74 3.92 4.57
C GLY A 207 -2.64 3.74 3.05
N CYS A 208 -3.78 3.58 2.36
CA CYS A 208 -3.83 3.48 0.90
C CYS A 208 -3.22 4.72 0.23
N VAL A 209 -3.56 5.91 0.73
CA VAL A 209 -3.01 7.19 0.23
C VAL A 209 -1.50 7.25 0.41
N PHE A 210 -0.97 6.78 1.57
CA PHE A 210 0.47 6.72 1.81
C PHE A 210 1.17 5.77 0.84
N SER A 211 0.72 4.51 0.76
CA SER A 211 1.34 3.49 -0.09
C SER A 211 1.27 3.87 -1.58
N SER A 212 0.21 4.53 -2.01
CA SER A 212 0.06 5.04 -3.38
C SER A 212 0.95 6.25 -3.67
N ALA A 213 1.09 7.19 -2.72
CA ALA A 213 2.03 8.30 -2.86
C ALA A 213 3.47 7.77 -2.97
N LEU A 214 3.81 6.75 -2.17
CA LEU A 214 5.11 6.11 -2.21
C LEU A 214 5.35 5.41 -3.56
N ALA A 215 4.36 4.68 -4.06
CA ALA A 215 4.42 4.05 -5.38
C ALA A 215 4.59 5.08 -6.52
N ALA A 216 3.88 6.20 -6.45
CA ALA A 216 4.02 7.29 -7.40
C ALA A 216 5.42 7.91 -7.38
N HIS A 217 6.00 8.15 -6.19
CA HIS A 217 7.37 8.66 -6.09
C HIS A 217 8.41 7.68 -6.62
N ILE A 218 8.24 6.37 -6.38
CA ILE A 218 9.13 5.34 -6.94
C ILE A 218 8.98 5.28 -8.47
N ALA A 219 7.76 5.41 -9.02
CA ALA A 219 7.54 5.48 -10.46
C ALA A 219 8.16 6.72 -11.10
N LEU A 220 8.26 7.83 -10.34
CA LEU A 220 8.97 9.07 -10.70
C LEU A 220 10.48 8.99 -10.44
N GLU A 221 11.01 7.79 -10.13
CA GLU A 221 12.43 7.48 -9.97
C GLU A 221 13.11 8.21 -8.77
N TYR A 222 12.33 8.60 -7.75
CA TYR A 222 12.91 9.10 -6.51
C TYR A 222 13.65 7.99 -5.74
N PRO A 223 14.82 8.28 -5.13
CA PRO A 223 15.46 7.36 -4.18
C PRO A 223 14.51 7.01 -3.02
N LEU A 224 14.57 5.76 -2.54
CA LEU A 224 13.58 5.19 -1.60
C LEU A 224 13.34 6.08 -0.37
N LEU A 225 14.39 6.49 0.34
CA LEU A 225 14.26 7.36 1.52
C LEU A 225 13.55 8.68 1.18
N LYS A 226 13.91 9.31 0.05
CA LYS A 226 13.28 10.55 -0.40
C LYS A 226 11.80 10.33 -0.77
N ALA A 227 11.47 9.20 -1.39
CA ALA A 227 10.10 8.80 -1.68
C ALA A 227 9.29 8.65 -0.39
N CYS A 228 9.84 7.98 0.64
CA CYS A 228 9.21 7.83 1.95
C CYS A 228 8.92 9.18 2.63
N VAL A 229 9.92 10.07 2.69
CA VAL A 229 9.77 11.40 3.30
C VAL A 229 8.67 12.21 2.61
N ARG A 230 8.67 12.26 1.28
CA ARG A 230 7.66 13.00 0.51
C ARG A 230 6.26 12.41 0.64
N SER A 231 6.14 11.08 0.71
CA SER A 231 4.86 10.40 0.89
C SER A 231 4.28 10.67 2.29
N LYS A 232 5.14 10.69 3.32
CA LYS A 232 4.75 11.08 4.68
C LYS A 232 4.26 12.54 4.73
N GLU A 233 4.93 13.44 4.05
CA GLU A 233 4.50 14.85 3.93
C GLU A 233 3.13 14.98 3.25
N TYR A 234 2.91 14.22 2.18
CA TYR A 234 1.64 14.21 1.48
C TYR A 234 0.49 13.72 2.36
N VAL A 235 0.68 12.58 3.03
CA VAL A 235 -0.35 12.06 3.95
C VAL A 235 -0.60 13.02 5.11
N THR A 236 0.43 13.69 5.64
CA THR A 236 0.24 14.71 6.68
C THR A 236 -0.68 15.84 6.19
N ARG A 237 -0.49 16.32 4.95
CA ARG A 237 -1.41 17.32 4.34
C ARG A 237 -2.82 16.76 4.09
N PHE A 238 -2.91 15.51 3.62
CA PHE A 238 -4.18 14.82 3.41
C PHE A 238 -4.96 14.69 4.73
N LEU A 239 -4.31 14.28 5.81
CA LEU A 239 -4.92 14.18 7.15
C LEU A 239 -5.41 15.53 7.66
N ALA A 240 -4.69 16.61 7.38
CA ALA A 240 -5.01 17.97 7.82
C ALA A 240 -5.95 18.73 6.86
N SER A 241 -6.46 18.10 5.80
CA SER A 241 -7.14 18.79 4.69
C SER A 241 -8.55 19.31 5.02
N ASN A 242 -9.25 18.69 5.97
CA ASN A 242 -10.56 19.06 6.45
C ASN A 242 -10.90 18.32 7.75
N GLU A 243 -12.07 18.59 8.36
CA GLU A 243 -12.53 17.97 9.61
C GLU A 243 -13.21 16.59 9.41
N GLY A 244 -13.66 16.28 8.20
CA GLY A 244 -14.33 15.02 7.87
C GLY A 244 -13.38 13.82 7.80
N LYS A 245 -13.94 12.62 7.69
CA LYS A 245 -13.16 11.38 7.56
C LYS A 245 -12.60 11.15 6.15
N LEU A 246 -13.16 11.79 5.13
CA LEU A 246 -12.64 11.76 3.75
C LEU A 246 -11.71 12.95 3.54
N GLY A 247 -10.44 12.69 3.24
CA GLY A 247 -9.45 13.74 3.00
C GLY A 247 -9.45 14.24 1.55
N TYR A 248 -8.87 15.43 1.33
CA TYR A 248 -8.69 16.01 0.00
C TYR A 248 -7.29 15.76 -0.53
N HIS A 249 -7.21 15.31 -1.78
CA HIS A 249 -5.94 15.12 -2.49
C HIS A 249 -5.47 16.47 -3.04
N ARG A 250 -4.44 17.04 -2.42
CA ARG A 250 -3.80 18.30 -2.84
C ARG A 250 -2.28 18.15 -2.81
N ILE A 251 -1.61 18.61 -3.85
CA ILE A 251 -0.14 18.69 -3.92
C ILE A 251 0.35 20.04 -3.37
#